data_4b77ad93c3a1bd2d5f77b4af7c9f7a87
#
_entry.id   4b77ad93c3a1bd2d5f77b4af7c9f7a87
#
_cell.length_a   1.000
_cell.length_b   1.000
_cell.length_c   1.000
_cell.angle_alpha   90.00
_cell.angle_beta   90.00
_cell.angle_gamma   90.00
#
_symmetry.space_group_name_H-M   'P 1'
#
loop_
_entity.id
_entity.type
_entity.pdbx_description
1 polymer ?
#
loop_
_entity_poly.entity_id
_entity_poly.type
_entity_poly.pdbx_seq_one_letter_code
_entity_poly.pdbx_strand_id
1 'polypeptide(L)'
;MKITTLCYIEHDGQYLMLHRIKKKNDINEGKWIGVGGHAENGESPEDCLLREVKEETGLTLTSYRFRALITFISDKQEPELMCLFTADKFSGKLITCNEGDLKWIDKTIVPTLPTWEGDAIFLKLLLENEEKFFTLKLVYEGETLVDQKLEFY
;
A
#
# COMPACT_ATOMS: atom_id res chain seq x y z
N MET A 1 8.07 15.46 -6.12
CA MET A 1 7.91 14.08 -5.63
C MET A 1 6.74 14.02 -4.65
N LYS A 2 5.82 13.10 -4.86
CA LYS A 2 4.73 12.86 -3.93
C LYS A 2 5.19 11.97 -2.78
N ILE A 3 4.66 12.22 -1.59
CA ILE A 3 4.86 11.33 -0.44
C ILE A 3 3.52 10.69 -0.12
N THR A 4 3.51 9.37 -0.02
CA THR A 4 2.29 8.60 0.23
C THR A 4 2.51 7.56 1.31
N THR A 5 1.43 7.02 1.82
CA THR A 5 1.45 5.83 2.67
C THR A 5 0.73 4.69 1.97
N LEU A 6 1.18 3.48 2.24
CA LEU A 6 0.56 2.25 1.78
C LEU A 6 0.56 1.29 2.96
N CYS A 7 -0.62 0.80 3.34
CA CYS A 7 -0.77 -0.05 4.52
C CYS A 7 -1.46 -1.37 4.17
N TYR A 8 -0.86 -2.46 4.61
CA TYR A 8 -1.48 -3.77 4.58
C TYR A 8 -1.94 -4.11 6.00
N ILE A 9 -3.26 -3.99 6.22
CA ILE A 9 -3.90 -4.30 7.50
C ILE A 9 -4.20 -5.79 7.51
N GLU A 10 -3.70 -6.52 8.52
CA GLU A 10 -3.92 -7.95 8.59
C GLU A 10 -4.86 -8.36 9.73
N HIS A 11 -5.65 -9.37 9.47
CA HIS A 11 -6.54 -9.99 10.43
C HIS A 11 -6.83 -11.42 9.97
N ASP A 12 -6.62 -12.40 10.88
CA ASP A 12 -6.90 -13.82 10.62
C ASP A 12 -6.29 -14.35 9.30
N GLY A 13 -5.02 -14.00 9.04
CA GLY A 13 -4.32 -14.47 7.84
C GLY A 13 -4.73 -13.77 6.55
N GLN A 14 -5.50 -12.70 6.64
CA GLN A 14 -5.97 -11.91 5.49
C GLN A 14 -5.42 -10.49 5.55
N TYR A 15 -5.27 -9.88 4.37
CA TYR A 15 -5.05 -8.44 4.23
C TYR A 15 -6.33 -7.76 3.79
N LEU A 16 -6.56 -6.54 4.29
CA LEU A 16 -7.63 -5.67 3.78
C LEU A 16 -7.16 -5.01 2.49
N MET A 17 -7.76 -5.41 1.39
CA MET A 17 -7.39 -4.94 0.06
C MET A 17 -8.45 -4.03 -0.53
N LEU A 18 -8.00 -3.02 -1.27
CA LEU A 18 -8.85 -2.10 -2.00
C LEU A 18 -8.77 -2.42 -3.49
N HIS A 19 -9.91 -2.79 -4.09
CA HIS A 19 -10.03 -2.95 -5.53
C HIS A 19 -10.40 -1.60 -6.16
N ARG A 20 -9.48 -1.00 -6.89
CA ARG A 20 -9.61 0.36 -7.45
C ARG A 20 -10.51 0.38 -8.69
N ILE A 21 -11.82 0.46 -8.49
CA ILE A 21 -12.81 0.39 -9.56
C ILE A 21 -13.79 1.56 -9.61
N LYS A 22 -13.73 2.49 -8.66
CA LYS A 22 -14.70 3.60 -8.56
C LYS A 22 -14.16 4.95 -8.98
N LYS A 23 -12.83 5.13 -9.03
CA LYS A 23 -12.19 6.40 -9.36
C LYS A 23 -11.82 6.43 -10.84
N LYS A 24 -12.26 7.48 -11.57
CA LYS A 24 -11.90 7.68 -12.99
C LYS A 24 -10.47 8.19 -13.14
N ASN A 25 -9.81 7.81 -14.22
CA ASN A 25 -8.44 8.24 -14.55
C ASN A 25 -7.43 7.92 -13.44
N ASP A 26 -7.67 6.81 -12.76
CA ASP A 26 -6.82 6.33 -11.68
C ASP A 26 -5.68 5.50 -12.27
N ILE A 27 -4.43 5.83 -11.92
CA ILE A 27 -3.27 5.05 -12.33
C ILE A 27 -3.36 3.60 -11.83
N ASN A 28 -4.08 3.39 -10.72
CA ASN A 28 -4.30 2.06 -10.13
C ASN A 28 -5.58 1.38 -10.61
N GLU A 29 -6.25 1.92 -11.62
CA GLU A 29 -7.55 1.40 -12.07
C GLU A 29 -7.50 -0.11 -12.33
N GLY A 30 -8.45 -0.83 -11.75
CA GLY A 30 -8.58 -2.29 -11.87
C GLY A 30 -7.63 -3.09 -11.00
N LYS A 31 -6.69 -2.43 -10.31
CA LYS A 31 -5.72 -3.12 -9.45
C LYS A 31 -6.21 -3.25 -8.01
N TRP A 32 -5.69 -4.27 -7.36
CA TRP A 32 -5.84 -4.47 -5.92
C TRP A 32 -4.62 -3.90 -5.22
N ILE A 33 -4.85 -2.98 -4.29
CA ILE A 33 -3.78 -2.33 -3.52
C ILE A 33 -4.10 -2.36 -2.03
N GLY A 34 -3.10 -2.10 -1.20
CA GLY A 34 -3.30 -1.78 0.21
C GLY A 34 -4.01 -0.43 0.35
N VAL A 35 -4.30 -0.03 1.57
CA VAL A 35 -4.96 1.25 1.87
C VAL A 35 -3.93 2.31 2.19
N GLY A 36 -4.24 3.56 1.89
CA GLY A 36 -3.34 4.69 2.12
C GLY A 36 -3.64 5.84 1.18
N GLY A 37 -2.76 6.82 1.14
CA GLY A 37 -2.93 7.98 0.28
C GLY A 37 -1.83 9.01 0.45
N HIS A 38 -2.07 10.21 -0.08
CA HIS A 38 -1.09 11.29 -0.12
C HIS A 38 -0.97 11.99 1.23
N ALA A 39 0.27 12.26 1.65
CA ALA A 39 0.53 13.09 2.82
C ALA A 39 0.13 14.54 2.55
N GLU A 40 -0.50 15.17 3.52
CA GLU A 40 -0.80 16.59 3.52
C GLU A 40 0.36 17.37 4.15
N ASN A 41 0.39 18.67 3.90
CA ASN A 41 1.42 19.53 4.48
C ASN A 41 1.41 19.44 6.01
N GLY A 42 2.58 19.20 6.58
CA GLY A 42 2.74 19.12 8.03
C GLY A 42 2.45 17.74 8.62
N GLU A 43 2.05 16.78 7.82
CA GLU A 43 1.85 15.41 8.30
C GLU A 43 3.15 14.62 8.32
N SER A 44 3.37 13.86 9.41
CA SER A 44 4.35 12.78 9.42
C SER A 44 3.80 11.58 8.63
N PRO A 45 4.64 10.58 8.29
CA PRO A 45 4.13 9.34 7.70
C PRO A 45 3.03 8.69 8.53
N GLU A 46 3.17 8.71 9.85
CA GLU A 46 2.17 8.13 10.76
C GLU A 46 0.87 8.93 10.79
N ASP A 47 0.95 10.27 10.76
CA ASP A 47 -0.25 11.11 10.69
C ASP A 47 -1.03 10.81 9.41
N CYS A 48 -0.34 10.74 8.29
CA CYS A 48 -0.93 10.40 6.99
C CYS A 48 -1.57 9.00 7.01
N LEU A 49 -0.85 8.01 7.56
CA LEU A 49 -1.33 6.64 7.70
C LEU A 49 -2.66 6.59 8.44
N LEU A 50 -2.70 7.17 9.64
CA LEU A 50 -3.87 7.10 10.51
C LEU A 50 -5.07 7.81 9.88
N ARG A 51 -4.84 8.97 9.27
CA ARG A 51 -5.89 9.74 8.61
C ARG A 51 -6.45 9.01 7.39
N GLU A 52 -5.57 8.55 6.48
CA GLU A 52 -5.99 7.88 5.25
C GLU A 52 -6.69 6.55 5.52
N VAL A 53 -6.20 5.76 6.46
CA VAL A 53 -6.86 4.51 6.84
C VAL A 53 -8.25 4.79 7.39
N LYS A 54 -8.40 5.80 8.24
CA LYS A 54 -9.70 6.18 8.80
C LYS A 54 -10.66 6.64 7.70
N GLU A 55 -10.19 7.48 6.79
CA GLU A 55 -11.03 8.00 5.69
C GLU A 55 -11.45 6.89 4.73
N GLU A 56 -10.53 6.01 4.33
CA GLU A 56 -10.83 4.96 3.34
C GLU A 56 -11.58 3.78 3.92
N THR A 57 -11.31 3.40 5.16
CA THR A 57 -11.81 2.13 5.72
C THR A 57 -12.76 2.29 6.91
N GLY A 58 -12.74 3.42 7.60
CA GLY A 58 -13.46 3.62 8.85
C GLY A 58 -12.71 3.05 10.07
N LEU A 59 -11.59 2.37 9.85
CA LEU A 59 -10.83 1.75 10.93
C LEU A 59 -9.84 2.73 11.57
N THR A 60 -9.65 2.58 12.88
CA THR A 60 -8.62 3.29 13.65
C THR A 60 -7.52 2.29 14.02
N LEU A 61 -6.33 2.48 13.46
CA LEU A 61 -5.20 1.61 13.75
C LEU A 61 -4.67 1.86 15.17
N THR A 62 -4.41 0.79 15.91
CA THR A 62 -3.85 0.87 17.27
C THR A 62 -2.50 0.18 17.37
N SER A 63 -2.11 -0.63 16.40
CA SER A 63 -0.77 -1.19 16.28
C SER A 63 -0.38 -1.26 14.81
N TYR A 64 0.75 -0.65 14.49
CA TYR A 64 1.28 -0.61 13.12
C TYR A 64 2.79 -0.56 13.14
N ARG A 65 3.40 -0.91 12.01
CA ARG A 65 4.85 -0.96 11.90
C ARG A 65 5.29 -0.40 10.54
N PHE A 66 6.28 0.50 10.55
CA PHE A 66 6.90 1.04 9.34
C PHE A 66 7.88 -0.01 8.80
N ARG A 67 7.61 -0.56 7.61
CA ARG A 67 8.37 -1.69 7.08
C ARG A 67 9.38 -1.29 6.03
N ALA A 68 9.07 -0.33 5.20
CA ALA A 68 9.92 0.02 4.06
C ALA A 68 9.61 1.39 3.49
N LEU A 69 10.57 1.90 2.74
CA LEU A 69 10.43 3.10 1.93
C LEU A 69 10.56 2.67 0.46
N ILE A 70 9.52 2.90 -0.33
CA ILE A 70 9.45 2.48 -1.72
C ILE A 70 9.46 3.70 -2.62
N THR A 71 10.40 3.74 -3.56
CA THR A 71 10.45 4.78 -4.59
C THR A 71 9.80 4.24 -5.85
N PHE A 72 8.67 4.81 -6.22
CA PHE A 72 7.89 4.41 -7.39
C PHE A 72 8.11 5.43 -8.50
N ILE A 73 8.71 5.00 -9.59
CA ILE A 73 9.00 5.83 -10.77
C ILE A 73 8.24 5.30 -11.96
N SER A 74 7.49 6.16 -12.61
CA SER A 74 6.67 5.83 -13.78
C SER A 74 6.73 6.97 -14.79
N ASP A 75 6.57 6.65 -16.06
CA ASP A 75 6.43 7.64 -17.12
C ASP A 75 5.05 8.32 -17.15
N LYS A 76 4.12 7.89 -16.30
CA LYS A 76 2.74 8.40 -16.24
C LYS A 76 2.49 9.45 -15.17
N GLN A 77 3.39 9.61 -14.22
CA GLN A 77 3.24 10.56 -13.12
C GLN A 77 4.59 10.95 -12.52
N GLU A 78 4.61 11.96 -11.66
CA GLU A 78 5.81 12.32 -10.93
C GLU A 78 6.25 11.19 -9.98
N PRO A 79 7.55 11.11 -9.64
CA PRO A 79 8.03 10.12 -8.69
C PRO A 79 7.27 10.17 -7.37
N GLU A 80 7.03 9.00 -6.81
CA GLU A 80 6.30 8.83 -5.55
C GLU A 80 7.17 8.10 -4.55
N LEU A 81 7.21 8.62 -3.33
CA LEU A 81 7.90 8.01 -2.22
C LEU A 81 6.84 7.42 -1.28
N MET A 82 6.72 6.10 -1.28
CA MET A 82 5.70 5.39 -0.53
C MET A 82 6.25 4.85 0.78
N CYS A 83 5.65 5.25 1.89
CA CYS A 83 5.93 4.72 3.22
C CYS A 83 5.07 3.47 3.40
N LEU A 84 5.70 2.29 3.39
CA LEU A 84 5.01 1.01 3.53
C LEU A 84 4.86 0.64 5.00
N PHE A 85 3.61 0.42 5.41
CA PHE A 85 3.25 -0.02 6.77
C PHE A 85 2.51 -1.35 6.73
N THR A 86 2.61 -2.09 7.83
CA THR A 86 1.67 -3.17 8.16
C THR A 86 0.98 -2.84 9.47
N ALA A 87 -0.23 -3.34 9.67
CA ALA A 87 -0.99 -3.13 10.90
C ALA A 87 -1.74 -4.40 11.24
N ASP A 88 -1.83 -4.74 12.53
CA ASP A 88 -2.46 -5.97 13.00
C ASP A 88 -3.49 -5.75 14.10
N LYS A 89 -3.63 -4.52 14.59
CA LYS A 89 -4.64 -4.16 15.59
C LYS A 89 -5.35 -2.87 15.21
N PHE A 90 -6.65 -2.92 15.30
CA PHE A 90 -7.51 -1.79 14.94
C PHE A 90 -8.84 -1.88 15.68
N SER A 91 -9.58 -0.78 15.69
CA SER A 91 -10.95 -0.69 16.15
C SER A 91 -11.83 -0.06 15.08
N GLY A 92 -13.14 -0.11 15.28
CA GLY A 92 -14.11 0.47 14.35
C GLY A 92 -14.68 -0.56 13.38
N LYS A 93 -15.47 -0.05 12.45
CA LYS A 93 -16.15 -0.87 11.44
C LYS A 93 -15.85 -0.36 10.05
N LEU A 94 -15.76 -1.28 9.08
CA LEU A 94 -15.56 -0.93 7.69
C LEU A 94 -16.72 -0.06 7.18
N ILE A 95 -16.36 0.97 6.43
CA ILE A 95 -17.29 1.83 5.70
C ILE A 95 -17.17 1.57 4.20
N THR A 96 -18.11 2.11 3.42
CA THR A 96 -18.01 2.09 1.96
C THR A 96 -16.92 3.07 1.51
N CYS A 97 -15.94 2.57 0.75
CA CYS A 97 -14.87 3.40 0.21
C CYS A 97 -15.31 4.04 -1.11
N ASN A 98 -14.98 5.33 -1.31
CA ASN A 98 -15.31 6.06 -2.54
C ASN A 98 -14.43 5.68 -3.74
N GLU A 99 -13.29 5.06 -3.51
CA GLU A 99 -12.31 4.75 -4.55
C GLU A 99 -12.40 3.32 -5.07
N GLY A 100 -13.08 2.44 -4.36
CA GLY A 100 -13.24 1.06 -4.76
C GLY A 100 -13.90 0.19 -3.71
N ASP A 101 -13.79 -1.10 -3.88
CA ASP A 101 -14.35 -2.10 -2.96
C ASP A 101 -13.28 -2.62 -2.01
N LEU A 102 -13.58 -2.59 -0.71
CA LEU A 102 -12.73 -3.16 0.33
C LEU A 102 -13.09 -4.64 0.53
N LYS A 103 -12.06 -5.48 0.61
CA LYS A 103 -12.25 -6.91 0.84
C LYS A 103 -11.09 -7.50 1.60
N TRP A 104 -11.40 -8.36 2.56
CA TRP A 104 -10.41 -9.20 3.24
C TRP A 104 -10.04 -10.36 2.33
N ILE A 105 -8.75 -10.49 2.00
CA ILE A 105 -8.24 -11.51 1.09
C ILE A 105 -7.08 -12.24 1.74
N ASP A 106 -7.05 -13.56 1.61
CA ASP A 106 -5.95 -14.38 2.10
C ASP A 106 -4.61 -13.82 1.61
N LYS A 107 -3.65 -13.67 2.52
CA LYS A 107 -2.34 -13.09 2.23
C LYS A 107 -1.61 -13.81 1.09
N THR A 108 -1.80 -15.13 0.98
CA THR A 108 -1.13 -15.93 -0.05
C THR A 108 -1.74 -15.74 -1.43
N ILE A 109 -2.99 -15.28 -1.48
CA ILE A 109 -3.71 -15.02 -2.73
C ILE A 109 -3.41 -13.63 -3.28
N VAL A 110 -3.16 -12.64 -2.39
CA VAL A 110 -2.96 -11.24 -2.79
C VAL A 110 -1.97 -11.06 -3.94
N PRO A 111 -0.77 -11.68 -3.95
CA PRO A 111 0.17 -11.51 -5.05
C PRO A 111 -0.31 -12.07 -6.40
N THR A 112 -1.37 -12.87 -6.41
CA THR A 112 -1.93 -13.46 -7.64
C THR A 112 -3.01 -12.59 -8.27
N LEU A 113 -3.46 -11.55 -7.56
CA LEU A 113 -4.46 -10.62 -8.05
C LEU A 113 -3.84 -9.61 -9.03
N PRO A 114 -4.65 -8.92 -9.85
CA PRO A 114 -4.15 -7.79 -10.63
C PRO A 114 -3.55 -6.73 -9.71
N THR A 115 -2.22 -6.62 -9.72
CA THR A 115 -1.42 -5.68 -8.93
C THR A 115 -0.34 -5.09 -9.82
N TRP A 116 0.41 -4.11 -9.31
CA TRP A 116 1.64 -3.70 -9.96
C TRP A 116 2.66 -4.84 -9.85
N GLU A 117 3.47 -5.06 -10.91
CA GLU A 117 4.45 -6.15 -10.91
C GLU A 117 5.42 -6.09 -9.73
N GLY A 118 5.84 -4.89 -9.34
CA GLY A 118 6.78 -4.70 -8.24
C GLY A 118 6.18 -4.98 -6.86
N ASP A 119 4.86 -4.98 -6.73
CA ASP A 119 4.19 -5.25 -5.45
C ASP A 119 4.50 -6.67 -4.96
N ALA A 120 4.70 -7.62 -5.88
CA ALA A 120 5.06 -8.99 -5.53
C ALA A 120 6.37 -9.06 -4.73
N ILE A 121 7.29 -8.12 -4.95
CA ILE A 121 8.59 -8.10 -4.26
C ILE A 121 8.39 -7.82 -2.78
N PHE A 122 7.73 -6.70 -2.44
CA PHE A 122 7.54 -6.37 -1.03
C PHE A 122 6.48 -7.26 -0.35
N LEU A 123 5.45 -7.70 -1.08
CA LEU A 123 4.47 -8.63 -0.52
C LEU A 123 5.11 -9.95 -0.11
N LYS A 124 6.07 -10.45 -0.89
CA LYS A 124 6.84 -11.64 -0.53
C LYS A 124 7.63 -11.42 0.76
N LEU A 125 8.31 -10.28 0.88
CA LEU A 125 9.07 -9.94 2.08
C LEU A 125 8.17 -9.84 3.31
N LEU A 126 6.99 -9.21 3.18
CA LEU A 126 6.02 -9.15 4.26
C LEU A 126 5.50 -10.54 4.65
N LEU A 127 5.22 -11.38 3.68
CA LEU A 127 4.74 -12.74 3.91
C LEU A 127 5.78 -13.62 4.62
N GLU A 128 7.05 -13.40 4.32
CA GLU A 128 8.18 -14.08 4.96
C GLU A 128 8.56 -13.47 6.31
N ASN A 129 7.81 -12.49 6.79
CA ASN A 129 8.06 -11.75 8.04
C ASN A 129 9.48 -11.14 8.10
N GLU A 130 9.92 -10.52 7.01
CA GLU A 130 11.19 -9.80 7.01
C GLU A 130 11.18 -8.71 8.07
N GLU A 131 12.07 -8.81 9.06
CA GLU A 131 12.13 -7.87 10.19
C GLU A 131 12.97 -6.64 9.90
N LYS A 132 13.88 -6.72 8.94
CA LYS A 132 14.72 -5.59 8.58
C LYS A 132 13.92 -4.55 7.81
N PHE A 133 14.18 -3.29 8.12
CA PHE A 133 13.69 -2.19 7.29
C PHE A 133 14.38 -2.28 5.93
N PHE A 134 13.64 -2.02 4.86
CA PHE A 134 14.23 -2.03 3.53
C PHE A 134 13.80 -0.83 2.70
N THR A 135 14.57 -0.53 1.68
CA THR A 135 14.18 0.39 0.61
C THR A 135 14.05 -0.40 -0.68
N LEU A 136 13.10 0.00 -1.50
CA LEU A 136 12.84 -0.64 -2.78
C LEU A 136 12.56 0.43 -3.82
N LYS A 137 13.40 0.49 -4.85
CA LYS A 137 13.17 1.36 -6.01
C LYS A 137 12.54 0.54 -7.11
N LEU A 138 11.43 1.02 -7.66
CA LEU A 138 10.69 0.37 -8.74
C LEU A 138 10.55 1.35 -9.89
N VAL A 139 11.01 0.97 -11.08
CA VAL A 139 10.92 1.80 -12.28
C VAL A 139 10.04 1.11 -13.30
N TYR A 140 9.03 1.83 -13.77
CA TYR A 140 8.05 1.33 -14.74
C TYR A 140 8.11 2.10 -16.05
N GLU A 141 7.91 1.39 -17.15
CA GLU A 141 7.50 1.94 -18.45
C GLU A 141 6.09 1.44 -18.71
N GLY A 142 5.10 2.35 -18.72
CA GLY A 142 3.72 1.94 -18.70
C GLY A 142 3.43 1.12 -17.44
N GLU A 143 2.95 -0.10 -17.61
CA GLU A 143 2.70 -1.02 -16.49
C GLU A 143 3.79 -2.09 -16.35
N THR A 144 4.85 -2.00 -17.15
CA THR A 144 5.94 -2.98 -17.14
C THR A 144 7.06 -2.52 -16.20
N LEU A 145 7.44 -3.37 -15.27
CA LEU A 145 8.58 -3.13 -14.38
C LEU A 145 9.87 -3.36 -15.16
N VAL A 146 10.67 -2.29 -15.35
CA VAL A 146 11.89 -2.32 -16.16
C VAL A 146 13.16 -2.29 -15.32
N ASP A 147 13.09 -1.85 -14.05
CA ASP A 147 14.24 -1.85 -13.14
C ASP A 147 13.78 -1.89 -11.69
N GLN A 148 14.61 -2.46 -10.84
CA GLN A 148 14.35 -2.57 -9.41
C GLN A 148 15.66 -2.61 -8.63
N LYS A 149 15.62 -2.05 -7.42
CA LYS A 149 16.76 -2.11 -6.49
C LYS A 149 16.25 -2.25 -5.06
N LEU A 150 16.73 -3.28 -4.36
CA LEU A 150 16.34 -3.60 -2.99
C LEU A 150 17.57 -3.51 -2.07
N GLU A 151 17.42 -2.80 -0.95
CA GLU A 151 18.45 -2.73 0.09
C GLU A 151 17.84 -2.92 1.47
N PHE A 152 18.54 -3.66 2.32
CA PHE A 152 18.10 -3.92 3.71
C PHE A 152 18.94 -3.12 4.72
N TYR A 153 18.31 -2.77 5.84
CA TYR A 153 18.94 -2.02 6.93
C TYR A 153 18.75 -2.69 8.29
#